data_cf7cf44e1458bcbf08b039b36afc129b
#
_entry.id   cf7cf44e1458bcbf08b039b36afc129b
#
_cell.length_a   1.000
_cell.length_b   1.000
_cell.length_c   1.000
_cell.angle_alpha   90.00
_cell.angle_beta   90.00
_cell.angle_gamma   90.00
#
_symmetry.space_group_name_H-M   'P 1'
#
loop_
_entity.id
_entity.type
_entity.pdbx_description
1 polymer ?
#
loop_
_entity_poly.entity_id
_entity_poly.type
_entity_poly.pdbx_seq_one_letter_code
_entity_poly.pdbx_strand_id
1 'polypeptide(L)'
;MATDLNIRTVMAVLVDKREKAAVEVQKLLTEYGCYIKTRLGLHDGAGQYCSETGLIILELVDDEAKHKELCDKLNAVEGVSAKYMKLEL
;
A
#
# COMPACT_ATOMS: atom_id res chain seq x y z
N MET A 1 4.88 15.05 15.21
CA MET A 1 5.74 14.01 15.81
C MET A 1 7.07 13.92 15.08
N ALA A 2 8.13 13.74 15.83
CA ALA A 2 9.44 13.58 15.21
C ALA A 2 9.51 12.25 14.48
N THR A 3 10.09 12.24 13.28
CA THR A 3 10.30 11.02 12.52
C THR A 3 11.68 10.47 12.85
N ASP A 4 11.75 9.22 13.30
CA ASP A 4 13.01 8.51 13.47
C ASP A 4 13.39 7.90 12.11
N LEU A 5 14.39 8.49 11.47
CA LEU A 5 14.82 8.06 10.14
C LEU A 5 15.61 6.75 10.15
N ASN A 6 15.93 6.23 11.35
CA ASN A 6 16.55 4.90 11.50
C ASN A 6 15.51 3.78 11.48
N ILE A 7 14.24 4.13 11.52
CA ILE A 7 13.13 3.17 11.49
C ILE A 7 12.20 3.59 10.36
N ARG A 8 12.09 2.74 9.35
CA ARG A 8 11.25 3.00 8.17
C ARG A 8 10.37 1.79 7.88
N THR A 9 9.10 2.03 7.61
CA THR A 9 8.15 0.96 7.30
C THR A 9 7.67 1.10 5.86
N VAL A 10 7.80 0.02 5.10
CA VAL A 10 7.41 -0.02 3.68
C VAL A 10 6.33 -1.07 3.50
N MET A 11 5.29 -0.72 2.78
CA MET A 11 4.22 -1.65 2.42
C MET A 11 4.12 -1.75 0.90
N ALA A 12 4.00 -2.97 0.40
CA ALA A 12 3.71 -3.23 -1.00
C ALA A 12 2.29 -3.77 -1.13
N VAL A 13 1.54 -3.26 -2.10
CA VAL A 13 0.16 -3.65 -2.34
C VAL A 13 0.01 -4.04 -3.80
N LEU A 14 -0.32 -5.30 -4.05
CA LEU A 14 -0.60 -5.80 -5.40
C LEU A 14 -2.12 -5.84 -5.57
N VAL A 15 -2.61 -5.21 -6.63
CA VAL A 15 -4.06 -5.03 -6.87
C VAL A 15 -4.43 -5.61 -8.22
N ASP A 16 -5.44 -6.48 -8.25
CA ASP A 16 -6.01 -6.99 -9.49
C ASP A 16 -6.97 -5.93 -10.06
N LYS A 17 -6.62 -5.36 -11.20
CA LYS A 17 -7.43 -4.31 -11.83
C LYS A 17 -8.68 -4.84 -12.50
N ARG A 18 -8.79 -6.14 -12.71
CA ARG A 18 -9.98 -6.76 -13.31
C ARG A 18 -11.15 -6.80 -12.33
N GLU A 19 -10.87 -6.70 -11.03
CA GLU A 19 -11.87 -6.66 -9.98
C GLU A 19 -12.17 -5.20 -9.58
N LYS A 20 -13.16 -5.01 -8.72
CA LYS A 20 -13.46 -3.68 -8.17
C LYS A 20 -12.49 -3.30 -7.04
N ALA A 21 -11.41 -4.05 -6.93
CA ALA A 21 -10.42 -3.90 -5.87
C ALA A 21 -9.78 -2.51 -5.85
N ALA A 22 -9.51 -1.93 -7.01
CA ALA A 22 -8.85 -0.63 -7.08
C ALA A 22 -9.64 0.47 -6.36
N VAL A 23 -10.97 0.45 -6.44
CA VAL A 23 -11.81 1.44 -5.76
C VAL A 23 -11.71 1.28 -4.24
N GLU A 24 -11.78 0.04 -3.76
CA GLU A 24 -11.68 -0.26 -2.33
C GLU A 24 -10.29 0.09 -1.78
N VAL A 25 -9.24 -0.20 -2.55
CA VAL A 25 -7.87 0.18 -2.17
C VAL A 25 -7.77 1.70 -2.03
N GLN A 26 -8.28 2.47 -2.99
CA GLN A 26 -8.22 3.92 -2.93
C GLN A 26 -8.96 4.48 -1.72
N LYS A 27 -10.11 3.92 -1.37
CA LYS A 27 -10.84 4.32 -0.17
C LYS A 27 -10.02 4.08 1.09
N LEU A 28 -9.39 2.91 1.21
CA LEU A 28 -8.57 2.56 2.36
C LEU A 28 -7.34 3.46 2.46
N LEU A 29 -6.66 3.72 1.36
CA LEU A 29 -5.49 4.60 1.37
C LEU A 29 -5.85 6.03 1.74
N THR A 30 -7.03 6.49 1.36
CA THR A 30 -7.54 7.80 1.77
C THR A 30 -7.86 7.82 3.26
N GLU A 31 -8.53 6.79 3.76
CA GLU A 31 -8.88 6.67 5.17
C GLU A 31 -7.65 6.66 6.08
N TYR A 32 -6.58 6.00 5.65
CA TYR A 32 -5.34 5.90 6.40
C TYR A 32 -4.27 6.90 5.96
N GLY A 33 -4.67 7.94 5.23
CA GLY A 33 -3.73 8.90 4.64
C GLY A 33 -2.79 9.58 5.65
N CYS A 34 -3.23 9.78 6.90
CA CYS A 34 -2.39 10.38 7.93
C CYS A 34 -1.19 9.50 8.31
N TYR A 35 -1.23 8.22 7.99
CA TYR A 35 -0.16 7.27 8.29
C TYR A 35 0.68 6.93 7.06
N ILE A 36 0.42 7.58 5.93
CA ILE A 36 1.12 7.34 4.67
C ILE A 36 1.94 8.58 4.32
N LYS A 37 3.27 8.44 4.36
CA LYS A 37 4.18 9.52 4.02
C LYS A 37 4.38 9.63 2.52
N THR A 38 4.54 8.47 1.85
CA THR A 38 4.85 8.41 0.42
C THR A 38 4.02 7.31 -0.22
N ARG A 39 3.56 7.59 -1.42
CA ARG A 39 2.76 6.66 -2.20
C ARG A 39 3.28 6.66 -3.63
N LEU A 40 3.68 5.48 -4.12
CA LEU A 40 4.18 5.30 -5.47
C LEU A 40 3.40 4.19 -6.16
N GLY A 41 2.68 4.56 -7.21
CA GLY A 41 2.01 3.57 -8.06
C GLY A 41 2.93 3.19 -9.21
N LEU A 42 3.07 1.89 -9.44
CA LEU A 42 3.88 1.37 -10.54
C LEU A 42 2.96 0.83 -11.62
N HIS A 43 3.21 1.24 -12.84
CA HIS A 43 2.46 0.77 -14.00
C HIS A 43 3.32 -0.26 -14.74
N ASP A 44 2.95 -1.54 -14.64
CA ASP A 44 3.65 -2.62 -15.29
C ASP A 44 3.15 -2.79 -16.71
N GLY A 45 4.09 -2.89 -17.65
CA GLY A 45 3.78 -3.00 -19.05
C GLY A 45 3.54 -1.65 -19.69
N ALA A 46 3.64 -1.60 -20.99
CA ALA A 46 3.47 -0.39 -21.78
C ALA A 46 2.82 -0.73 -23.11
N GLY A 47 2.09 0.24 -23.65
CA GLY A 47 1.43 0.07 -24.92
C GLY A 47 0.38 -1.04 -24.87
N GLN A 48 0.49 -2.01 -25.78
CA GLN A 48 -0.51 -3.07 -25.90
C GLN A 48 -0.40 -4.16 -24.82
N TYR A 49 0.65 -4.12 -24.00
CA TYR A 49 0.93 -5.15 -23.00
C TYR A 49 0.75 -4.63 -21.58
N CYS A 50 -0.25 -3.79 -21.35
CA CYS A 50 -0.55 -3.30 -20.00
C CYS A 50 -0.96 -4.47 -19.11
N SER A 51 -0.40 -4.51 -17.90
CA SER A 51 -0.72 -5.54 -16.93
C SER A 51 -2.15 -5.38 -16.39
N GLU A 52 -2.78 -6.51 -16.07
CA GLU A 52 -4.06 -6.53 -15.36
C GLU A 52 -3.90 -6.28 -13.87
N THR A 53 -2.67 -6.18 -13.39
CA THR A 53 -2.38 -5.89 -11.99
C THR A 53 -1.66 -4.56 -11.85
N GLY A 54 -1.78 -3.96 -10.67
CA GLY A 54 -1.05 -2.77 -10.31
C GLY A 54 -0.30 -2.99 -9.00
N LEU A 55 0.89 -2.41 -8.89
CA LEU A 55 1.68 -2.47 -7.67
C LEU A 55 1.80 -1.06 -7.09
N ILE A 56 1.50 -0.94 -5.79
CA ILE A 56 1.61 0.32 -5.07
C ILE A 56 2.63 0.12 -3.94
N ILE A 57 3.57 1.06 -3.83
CA ILE A 57 4.53 1.06 -2.74
C ILE A 57 4.22 2.25 -1.84
N LEU A 58 4.16 1.99 -0.54
CA LEU A 58 3.87 3.00 0.46
C LEU A 58 5.02 3.07 1.47
N GLU A 59 5.33 4.26 1.91
CA GLU A 59 6.10 4.43 3.15
C GLU A 59 5.12 4.85 4.23
N LEU A 60 5.08 4.08 5.34
CA LEU A 60 4.14 4.28 6.42
C LEU A 60 4.84 4.95 7.60
N VAL A 61 4.10 5.78 8.33
CA VAL A 61 4.63 6.54 9.47
C VAL A 61 3.70 6.42 10.68
N ASP A 62 4.22 6.83 11.83
CA ASP A 62 3.51 6.90 13.10
C ASP A 62 3.14 5.54 13.68
N ASP A 63 1.87 5.24 13.84
CA ASP A 63 1.36 4.15 14.66
C ASP A 63 1.42 2.79 13.96
N GLU A 64 2.26 1.89 14.45
CA GLU A 64 2.38 0.53 13.90
C GLU A 64 1.07 -0.25 13.96
N ALA A 65 0.25 -0.01 14.97
CA ALA A 65 -1.06 -0.67 15.06
C ALA A 65 -1.94 -0.29 13.88
N LYS A 66 -1.82 0.94 13.40
CA LYS A 66 -2.54 1.42 12.21
C LYS A 66 -1.98 0.80 10.93
N HIS A 67 -0.68 0.55 10.88
CA HIS A 67 -0.06 -0.13 9.73
C HIS A 67 -0.60 -1.55 9.60
N LYS A 68 -0.67 -2.27 10.73
CA LYS A 68 -1.24 -3.63 10.74
C LYS A 68 -2.70 -3.60 10.35
N GLU A 69 -3.47 -2.68 10.90
CA GLU A 69 -4.90 -2.52 10.61
C GLU A 69 -5.13 -2.28 9.11
N LEU A 70 -4.36 -1.37 8.51
CA LEU A 70 -4.44 -1.09 7.08
C LEU A 70 -4.11 -2.35 6.26
N CYS A 71 -3.05 -3.05 6.63
CA CYS A 71 -2.64 -4.27 5.93
C CYS A 71 -3.74 -5.33 5.99
N ASP A 72 -4.32 -5.54 7.15
CA ASP A 72 -5.40 -6.51 7.34
C ASP A 72 -6.63 -6.14 6.51
N LYS A 73 -7.00 -4.88 6.48
CA LYS A 73 -8.14 -4.40 5.68
C LYS A 73 -7.88 -4.53 4.18
N LEU A 74 -6.67 -4.23 3.73
CA LEU A 74 -6.31 -4.41 2.32
C LEU A 74 -6.39 -5.87 1.91
N ASN A 75 -5.88 -6.76 2.74
CA ASN A 75 -5.92 -8.21 2.45
C ASN A 75 -7.32 -8.81 2.52
N ALA A 76 -8.27 -8.12 3.14
CA ALA A 76 -9.66 -8.53 3.16
C ALA A 76 -10.39 -8.20 1.85
N VAL A 77 -9.80 -7.37 1.00
CA VAL A 77 -10.38 -7.03 -0.30
C VAL A 77 -10.02 -8.11 -1.31
N GLU A 78 -11.02 -8.66 -1.99
CA GLU A 78 -10.76 -9.66 -3.03
C GLU A 78 -9.92 -9.05 -4.15
N GLY A 79 -8.89 -9.75 -4.57
CA GLY A 79 -7.98 -9.28 -5.61
C GLY A 79 -6.86 -8.38 -5.10
N VAL A 80 -6.62 -8.34 -3.78
CA VAL A 80 -5.57 -7.53 -3.18
C VAL A 80 -4.66 -8.39 -2.32
N SER A 81 -3.35 -8.18 -2.48
CA SER A 81 -2.33 -8.79 -1.60
C SER A 81 -1.43 -7.68 -1.09
N ALA A 82 -1.34 -7.54 0.23
CA ALA A 82 -0.51 -6.52 0.87
C ALA A 82 0.40 -7.13 1.91
N LYS A 83 1.64 -6.64 1.97
CA LYS A 83 2.61 -7.00 2.99
C LYS A 83 3.41 -5.76 3.35
N TYR A 84 3.86 -5.70 4.59
CA TYR A 84 4.71 -4.61 5.01
C TYR A 84 5.88 -5.12 5.83
N MET A 85 6.94 -4.32 5.88
CA MET A 85 8.12 -4.63 6.66
C MET A 85 8.64 -3.37 7.32
N LYS A 86 9.22 -3.55 8.50
CA LYS A 86 9.88 -2.50 9.25
C LYS A 86 11.38 -2.67 9.10
N LEU A 87 12.03 -1.60 8.67
CA LEU A 87 13.49 -1.57 8.53
C LEU A 87 14.06 -0.74 9.68
N GLU A 88 15.10 -1.26 10.32
CA GLU A 88 15.74 -0.60 11.45
C GLU A 88 17.25 -0.65 11.30
N LEU A 89 17.90 0.48 11.62
CA LEU A 89 19.35 0.55 11.71
C LEU A 89 19.84 0.54 13.16
#